data_de256e5baca8dff6e7bccb5b6bbe52eb
#
_entry.id   de256e5baca8dff6e7bccb5b6bbe52eb
#
_cell.length_a   1.000
_cell.length_b   1.000
_cell.length_c   1.000
_cell.angle_alpha   90.00
_cell.angle_beta   90.00
_cell.angle_gamma   90.00
#
_symmetry.space_group_name_H-M   'P 1'
#
loop_
_entity.id
_entity.type
_entity.pdbx_description
1 polymer ?
#
loop_
_entity_poly.entity_id
_entity_poly.type
_entity_poly.pdbx_seq_one_letter_code
_entity_poly.pdbx_strand_id
1 'polypeptide(L)'
;MVNLIRKIQPSLVVNLALPYQDLPIMDACLETGVSYLDTANYEPKDEAKFEYHWQWAYHDRFKDAGIMALLGSGFDPGVTSVFTIWLKKHKLKTIRQLDILDCNGGDHGQAFATNFNPEINIREVTAP
;
A
#
# COMPACT_ATOMS: atom_id res chain seq x y z
N MET A 1 9.81 10.93 -12.63
CA MET A 1 9.76 10.95 -11.17
C MET A 1 11.08 11.47 -10.58
N VAL A 2 12.23 10.84 -10.87
CA VAL A 2 13.57 11.22 -10.33
C VAL A 2 13.86 12.73 -10.41
N ASN A 3 13.71 13.34 -11.59
CA ASN A 3 13.96 14.77 -11.77
C ASN A 3 13.06 15.66 -10.89
N LEU A 4 11.82 15.23 -10.65
CA LEU A 4 10.90 15.95 -9.77
C LEU A 4 11.35 15.85 -8.31
N ILE A 5 11.73 14.66 -7.85
CA ILE A 5 12.23 14.44 -6.48
C ILE A 5 13.51 15.24 -6.26
N ARG A 6 14.45 15.22 -7.21
CA ARG A 6 15.69 16.02 -7.14
C ARG A 6 15.43 17.52 -7.08
N LYS A 7 14.41 18.01 -7.77
CA LYS A 7 14.03 19.42 -7.76
C LYS A 7 13.38 19.85 -6.44
N ILE A 8 12.50 19.01 -5.89
CA ILE A 8 11.72 19.33 -4.67
C ILE A 8 12.51 19.01 -3.40
N GLN A 9 13.35 17.97 -3.44
CA GLN A 9 14.12 17.44 -2.31
C GLN A 9 13.24 17.11 -1.08
N PRO A 10 12.17 16.33 -1.23
CA PRO A 10 11.32 15.97 -0.10
C PRO A 10 12.05 15.01 0.84
N SER A 11 11.66 14.96 2.11
CA SER A 11 12.12 13.95 3.05
C SER A 11 11.42 12.60 2.90
N LEU A 12 10.23 12.62 2.32
CA LEU A 12 9.36 11.44 2.14
C LEU A 12 8.52 11.60 0.86
N VAL A 13 8.44 10.53 0.09
CA VAL A 13 7.46 10.40 -1.01
C VAL A 13 6.29 9.57 -0.48
N VAL A 14 5.08 10.13 -0.51
CA VAL A 14 3.83 9.43 -0.22
C VAL A 14 3.17 9.07 -1.54
N ASN A 15 3.09 7.77 -1.83
CA ASN A 15 2.51 7.24 -3.05
C ASN A 15 1.04 6.85 -2.81
N LEU A 16 0.13 7.59 -3.44
CA LEU A 16 -1.31 7.32 -3.46
C LEU A 16 -1.79 7.00 -4.89
N ALA A 17 -0.85 6.65 -5.76
CA ALA A 17 -1.15 6.30 -7.15
C ALA A 17 -1.65 4.86 -7.27
N LEU A 18 -1.94 4.45 -8.52
CA LEU A 18 -2.38 3.08 -8.77
C LEU A 18 -1.26 2.07 -8.49
N PRO A 19 -1.59 0.85 -8.04
CA PRO A 19 -0.63 -0.14 -7.50
C PRO A 19 0.54 -0.47 -8.42
N TYR A 20 0.30 -0.52 -9.73
CA TYR A 20 1.34 -0.82 -10.72
C TYR A 20 2.42 0.28 -10.86
N GLN A 21 2.28 1.40 -10.17
CA GLN A 21 3.26 2.49 -10.14
C GLN A 21 4.25 2.38 -8.96
N ASP A 22 4.02 1.48 -8.02
CA ASP A 22 4.80 1.39 -6.79
C ASP A 22 6.28 1.14 -7.05
N LEU A 23 6.62 0.10 -7.82
CA LEU A 23 8.02 -0.25 -8.06
C LEU A 23 8.80 0.85 -8.80
N PRO A 24 8.27 1.48 -9.88
CA PRO A 24 8.93 2.63 -10.49
C PRO A 24 9.14 3.82 -9.55
N ILE A 25 8.22 4.05 -8.58
CA ILE A 25 8.37 5.11 -7.60
C ILE A 25 9.39 4.73 -6.55
N MET A 26 9.40 3.48 -6.08
CA MET A 26 10.43 2.95 -5.16
C MET A 26 11.83 3.04 -5.77
N ASP A 27 12.00 2.72 -7.06
CA ASP A 27 13.27 2.89 -7.77
C ASP A 27 13.71 4.37 -7.80
N ALA A 28 12.78 5.29 -8.06
CA ALA A 28 13.08 6.72 -8.03
C ALA A 28 13.47 7.22 -6.62
N CYS A 29 12.86 6.68 -5.58
CA CYS A 29 13.20 6.97 -4.19
C CYS A 29 14.61 6.47 -3.84
N LEU A 30 14.96 5.25 -4.23
CA LEU A 30 16.30 4.70 -4.07
C LEU A 30 17.37 5.53 -4.79
N GLU A 31 17.11 5.90 -6.06
CA GLU A 31 18.05 6.71 -6.85
C GLU A 31 18.30 8.10 -6.25
N THR A 32 17.32 8.63 -5.52
CA THR A 32 17.37 9.98 -4.94
C THR A 32 17.67 10.01 -3.45
N GLY A 33 17.75 8.85 -2.79
CA GLY A 33 17.99 8.76 -1.36
C GLY A 33 16.82 9.26 -0.50
N VAL A 34 15.58 9.14 -1.00
CA VAL A 34 14.37 9.63 -0.32
C VAL A 34 13.53 8.49 0.19
N SER A 35 13.00 8.60 1.40
CA SER A 35 12.11 7.59 1.98
C SER A 35 10.78 7.48 1.22
N TYR A 36 10.18 6.29 1.27
CA TYR A 36 8.97 5.92 0.55
C TYR A 36 7.85 5.47 1.51
N LEU A 37 6.61 5.78 1.16
CA LEU A 37 5.41 5.29 1.82
C LEU A 37 4.32 5.06 0.78
N ASP A 38 3.60 3.93 0.89
CA ASP A 38 2.37 3.69 0.13
C ASP A 38 1.21 3.26 1.03
N THR A 39 0.03 3.13 0.42
CA THR A 39 -1.22 2.76 1.10
C THR A 39 -1.79 1.43 0.63
N ALA A 40 -1.13 0.76 -0.30
CA ALA A 40 -1.54 -0.50 -0.90
C ALA A 40 -0.32 -1.36 -1.23
N ASN A 41 -0.53 -2.51 -1.85
CA ASN A 41 0.54 -3.34 -2.38
C ASN A 41 0.64 -3.21 -3.90
N TYR A 42 1.83 -3.46 -4.43
CA TYR A 42 2.06 -3.52 -5.88
C TYR A 42 1.21 -4.60 -6.53
N GLU A 43 0.71 -4.28 -7.71
CA GLU A 43 -0.05 -5.18 -8.56
C GLU A 43 0.39 -5.00 -10.03
N PRO A 44 0.76 -6.09 -10.74
CA PRO A 44 1.00 -6.02 -12.18
C PRO A 44 -0.23 -5.56 -12.97
N LYS A 45 -0.04 -4.85 -14.09
CA LYS A 45 -1.16 -4.36 -14.91
C LYS A 45 -1.98 -5.47 -15.58
N ASP A 46 -1.33 -6.54 -15.90
CA ASP A 46 -1.83 -7.66 -16.71
C ASP A 46 -2.31 -8.85 -15.87
N GLU A 47 -2.07 -8.82 -14.56
CA GLU A 47 -2.44 -9.91 -13.66
C GLU A 47 -2.99 -9.34 -12.34
N ALA A 48 -4.18 -9.77 -11.94
CA ALA A 48 -4.75 -9.45 -10.64
C ALA A 48 -4.07 -10.30 -9.56
N LYS A 49 -3.05 -9.75 -8.91
CA LYS A 49 -2.22 -10.49 -7.96
C LYS A 49 -1.80 -9.60 -6.81
N PHE A 50 -2.40 -9.82 -5.64
CA PHE A 50 -2.25 -9.00 -4.44
C PHE A 50 -1.17 -9.57 -3.54
N GLU A 51 0.11 -9.33 -3.86
CA GLU A 51 1.23 -9.92 -3.15
C GLU A 51 2.32 -8.87 -2.87
N TYR A 52 2.89 -8.90 -1.66
CA TYR A 52 3.97 -8.00 -1.28
C TYR A 52 5.37 -8.44 -1.71
N HIS A 53 5.55 -9.63 -2.26
CA HIS A 53 6.89 -10.16 -2.54
C HIS A 53 7.70 -9.28 -3.50
N TRP A 54 7.09 -8.61 -4.46
CA TRP A 54 7.76 -7.66 -5.35
C TRP A 54 8.35 -6.47 -4.61
N GLN A 55 7.60 -5.90 -3.67
CA GLN A 55 8.07 -4.77 -2.87
C GLN A 55 9.05 -5.23 -1.80
N TRP A 56 8.86 -6.41 -1.18
CA TRP A 56 9.81 -7.00 -0.24
C TRP A 56 11.16 -7.31 -0.87
N ALA A 57 11.24 -7.57 -2.18
CA ALA A 57 12.50 -7.72 -2.90
C ALA A 57 13.39 -6.45 -2.86
N TYR A 58 12.83 -5.30 -2.50
CA TYR A 58 13.55 -4.05 -2.32
C TYR A 58 14.17 -3.88 -0.91
N HIS A 59 13.90 -4.81 0.02
CA HIS A 59 14.29 -4.68 1.43
C HIS A 59 15.76 -4.32 1.63
N ASP A 60 16.66 -5.11 1.06
CA ASP A 60 18.10 -4.90 1.23
C ASP A 60 18.57 -3.59 0.59
N ARG A 61 18.03 -3.25 -0.57
CA ARG A 61 18.34 -1.99 -1.27
C ARG A 61 17.99 -0.75 -0.43
N PHE A 62 16.79 -0.72 0.19
CA PHE A 62 16.38 0.37 1.09
C PHE A 62 17.20 0.40 2.37
N LYS A 63 17.48 -0.77 2.95
CA LYS A 63 18.33 -0.91 4.13
C LYS A 63 19.75 -0.41 3.88
N ASP A 64 20.37 -0.80 2.77
CA ASP A 64 21.73 -0.40 2.41
C ASP A 64 21.82 1.10 2.09
N ALA A 65 20.75 1.65 1.51
CA ALA A 65 20.63 3.09 1.27
C ALA A 65 20.35 3.92 2.55
N GLY A 66 20.05 3.27 3.68
CA GLY A 66 19.74 3.94 4.95
C GLY A 66 18.44 4.75 4.93
N ILE A 67 17.49 4.39 4.04
CA ILE A 67 16.19 5.05 3.91
C ILE A 67 15.05 4.08 4.19
N MET A 68 13.88 4.61 4.55
CA MET A 68 12.71 3.81 4.91
C MET A 68 11.83 3.55 3.68
N ALA A 69 11.25 2.34 3.60
CA ALA A 69 10.04 2.08 2.84
C ALA A 69 8.96 1.56 3.80
N LEU A 70 7.86 2.31 3.94
CA LEU A 70 6.68 1.89 4.70
C LEU A 70 5.58 1.47 3.73
N LEU A 71 5.28 0.18 3.72
CA LEU A 71 4.35 -0.43 2.79
C LEU A 71 2.98 -0.64 3.41
N GLY A 72 1.92 -0.47 2.62
CA GLY A 72 0.56 -0.75 3.04
C GLY A 72 0.08 0.09 4.23
N SER A 73 0.44 1.35 4.30
CA SER A 73 0.03 2.27 5.37
C SER A 73 -1.32 2.93 5.05
N GLY A 74 -2.28 2.12 4.61
CA GLY A 74 -3.64 2.53 4.29
C GLY A 74 -4.64 2.09 5.37
N PHE A 75 -5.88 1.83 4.95
CA PHE A 75 -6.90 1.27 5.82
C PHE A 75 -6.83 -0.25 5.83
N ASP A 76 -6.99 -0.87 4.67
CA ASP A 76 -6.82 -2.30 4.43
C ASP A 76 -6.10 -2.51 3.09
N PRO A 77 -4.79 -2.73 3.16
CA PRO A 77 -3.92 -2.97 4.31
C PRO A 77 -3.55 -1.69 5.09
N GLY A 78 -3.29 -1.87 6.41
CA GLY A 78 -2.72 -0.83 7.28
C GLY A 78 -3.38 -0.79 8.66
N VAL A 79 -4.43 0.01 8.84
CA VAL A 79 -5.14 0.17 10.13
C VAL A 79 -5.66 -1.16 10.67
N THR A 80 -6.22 -2.00 9.82
CA THR A 80 -6.71 -3.34 10.16
C THR A 80 -5.62 -4.24 10.74
N SER A 81 -4.43 -4.20 10.16
CA SER A 81 -3.25 -4.93 10.65
C SER A 81 -2.78 -4.40 12.00
N VAL A 82 -2.77 -3.08 12.19
CA VAL A 82 -2.40 -2.44 13.47
C VAL A 82 -3.37 -2.84 14.56
N PHE A 83 -4.68 -2.80 14.32
CA PHE A 83 -5.68 -3.22 15.30
C PHE A 83 -5.58 -4.71 15.64
N THR A 84 -5.33 -5.55 14.66
CA THR A 84 -5.13 -7.00 14.87
C THR A 84 -3.95 -7.25 15.81
N ILE A 85 -2.81 -6.63 15.55
CA ILE A 85 -1.61 -6.80 16.37
C ILE A 85 -1.80 -6.17 17.76
N TRP A 86 -2.46 -5.03 17.85
CA TRP A 86 -2.77 -4.40 19.13
C TRP A 86 -3.67 -5.30 20.00
N LEU A 87 -4.73 -5.87 19.44
CA LEU A 87 -5.60 -6.82 20.12
C LEU A 87 -4.83 -8.06 20.58
N LYS A 88 -4.01 -8.65 19.71
CA LYS A 88 -3.17 -9.79 20.05
C LYS A 88 -2.23 -9.47 21.23
N LYS A 89 -1.61 -8.29 21.21
CA LYS A 89 -0.63 -7.88 22.23
C LYS A 89 -1.27 -7.58 23.58
N HIS A 90 -2.48 -7.00 23.59
CA HIS A 90 -3.04 -6.42 24.81
C HIS A 90 -4.29 -7.12 25.34
N LYS A 91 -5.01 -7.88 24.50
CA LYS A 91 -6.32 -8.44 24.84
C LYS A 91 -6.44 -9.94 24.61
N LEU A 92 -5.73 -10.49 23.65
CA LEU A 92 -5.91 -11.87 23.21
C LEU A 92 -4.62 -12.69 23.41
N LYS A 93 -4.76 -13.91 23.95
CA LYS A 93 -3.63 -14.86 24.04
C LYS A 93 -3.33 -15.50 22.70
N THR A 94 -4.37 -15.85 21.93
CA THR A 94 -4.29 -16.55 20.65
C THR A 94 -5.37 -16.03 19.74
N ILE A 95 -5.05 -15.85 18.47
CA ILE A 95 -6.01 -15.60 17.40
C ILE A 95 -6.20 -16.94 16.67
N ARG A 96 -7.44 -17.45 16.64
CA ARG A 96 -7.79 -18.67 15.91
C ARG A 96 -8.37 -18.37 14.53
N GLN A 97 -9.08 -17.27 14.44
CA GLN A 97 -9.70 -16.79 13.21
C GLN A 97 -9.68 -15.27 13.22
N LEU A 98 -9.49 -14.68 12.08
CA LEU A 98 -9.56 -13.23 11.85
C LEU A 98 -10.43 -12.99 10.63
N ASP A 99 -11.51 -12.26 10.82
CA ASP A 99 -12.35 -11.76 9.74
C ASP A 99 -12.29 -10.23 9.77
N ILE A 100 -12.01 -9.63 8.62
CA ILE A 100 -12.01 -8.18 8.43
C ILE A 100 -13.22 -7.86 7.57
N LEU A 101 -14.12 -7.08 8.11
CA LEU A 101 -15.34 -6.63 7.43
C LEU A 101 -15.37 -5.12 7.45
N ASP A 102 -15.47 -4.54 6.29
CA ASP A 102 -15.60 -3.09 6.12
C ASP A 102 -16.81 -2.77 5.22
N CYS A 103 -17.27 -1.53 5.30
CA CYS A 103 -18.30 -1.02 4.42
C CYS A 103 -18.08 0.47 4.16
N ASN A 104 -18.46 0.90 2.97
CA ASN A 104 -18.53 2.32 2.66
C ASN A 104 -19.82 2.91 3.23
N GLY A 105 -19.71 3.64 4.35
CA GLY A 105 -20.84 4.34 4.99
C GLY A 105 -21.09 5.75 4.48
N GLY A 106 -20.37 6.20 3.45
CA GLY A 106 -20.52 7.52 2.85
C GLY A 106 -21.74 7.62 1.94
N ASP A 107 -22.28 8.83 1.82
CA ASP A 107 -23.30 9.21 0.83
C ASP A 107 -22.65 10.11 -0.22
N HIS A 108 -22.70 9.68 -1.47
CA HIS A 108 -22.18 10.44 -2.63
C HIS A 108 -23.28 11.15 -3.42
N GLY A 109 -24.53 11.10 -2.96
CA GLY A 109 -25.69 11.65 -3.67
C GLY A 109 -26.03 10.92 -4.97
N GLN A 110 -25.53 9.70 -5.15
CA GLN A 110 -25.76 8.86 -6.33
C GLN A 110 -26.12 7.42 -5.90
N ALA A 111 -26.92 6.75 -6.74
CA ALA A 111 -27.37 5.37 -6.48
C ALA A 111 -26.21 4.36 -6.42
N PHE A 112 -25.15 4.62 -7.16
CA PHE A 112 -23.92 3.84 -7.13
C PHE A 112 -22.72 4.78 -7.21
N ALA A 113 -21.80 4.63 -6.27
CA ALA A 113 -20.52 5.33 -6.27
C ALA A 113 -19.46 4.48 -5.57
N THR A 114 -18.21 4.67 -5.98
CA THR A 114 -17.04 4.04 -5.35
C THR A 114 -16.00 5.11 -5.03
N ASN A 115 -15.37 5.02 -3.87
CA ASN A 115 -14.24 5.87 -3.48
C ASN A 115 -12.92 5.41 -4.09
N PHE A 116 -12.95 4.28 -4.80
CA PHE A 116 -11.80 3.62 -5.36
C PHE A 116 -11.81 3.69 -6.88
N ASN A 117 -10.65 3.43 -7.48
CA ASN A 117 -10.58 3.22 -8.92
C ASN A 117 -11.47 2.02 -9.32
N PRO A 118 -12.46 2.18 -10.22
CA PRO A 118 -13.36 1.08 -10.59
C PRO A 118 -12.66 -0.14 -11.18
N GLU A 119 -11.56 0.06 -11.89
CA GLU A 119 -10.74 -1.04 -12.44
C GLU A 119 -10.17 -1.90 -11.32
N ILE A 120 -9.62 -1.28 -10.28
CA ILE A 120 -9.06 -2.00 -9.13
C ILE A 120 -10.15 -2.80 -8.41
N ASN A 121 -11.30 -2.18 -8.14
CA ASN A 121 -12.44 -2.90 -7.53
C ASN A 121 -12.87 -4.11 -8.36
N ILE A 122 -12.96 -3.97 -9.69
CA ILE A 122 -13.33 -5.09 -10.57
C ILE A 122 -12.26 -6.20 -10.47
N ARG A 123 -10.99 -5.85 -10.49
CA ARG A 123 -9.88 -6.81 -10.38
C ARG A 123 -9.92 -7.56 -9.05
N GLU A 124 -10.17 -6.87 -7.94
CA GLU A 124 -10.28 -7.48 -6.60
C GLU A 124 -11.41 -8.52 -6.52
N VAL A 125 -12.60 -8.20 -7.05
CA VAL A 125 -13.76 -9.11 -6.96
C VAL A 125 -13.75 -10.21 -8.02
N THR A 126 -12.94 -10.09 -9.06
CA THR A 126 -12.83 -11.09 -10.15
C THR A 126 -11.55 -11.91 -10.07
N ALA A 127 -10.64 -11.61 -9.15
CA ALA A 127 -9.44 -12.42 -8.92
C ALA A 127 -9.83 -13.85 -8.52
N PRO A 128 -9.14 -14.89 -9.06
CA PRO A 128 -9.43 -16.29 -8.76
C PRO A 128 -9.10 -16.66 -7.31
#